data_4981a8e63be93e521030da388d413fb6
#
_entry.id   4981a8e63be93e521030da388d413fb6
#
_cell.length_a   1.000
_cell.length_b   1.000
_cell.length_c   1.000
_cell.angle_alpha   90.00
_cell.angle_beta   90.00
_cell.angle_gamma   90.00
#
_symmetry.space_group_name_H-M   'P 1'
#
loop_
_entity.id
_entity.type
_entity.pdbx_description
1 polymer ?
#
loop_
_entity_poly.entity_id
_entity_poly.type
_entity_poly.pdbx_seq_one_letter_code
_entity_poly.pdbx_strand_id
1 'polypeptide(L)'
;MYINRQRIKNLFRQFLVFILSIFPALVVAAELLMVREDNCPWCIVWDEEIGPIYPKTPEGKFAPLMHVDLGASIDDTRILKSVIYTPTFILVENGVEIARLEGYPGEDFFWTLLGEMLSKKTDYKEIIE
;
A
#
# COMPACT_ATOMS: atom_id res chain seq x y z
N MET A 1 -36.91 -46.95 1.09
CA MET A 1 -35.53 -46.48 1.26
C MET A 1 -35.56 -45.22 2.14
N TYR A 2 -35.36 -45.37 3.46
CA TYR A 2 -35.42 -44.24 4.40
C TYR A 2 -34.10 -43.48 4.36
N ILE A 3 -34.10 -42.28 3.76
CA ILE A 3 -32.96 -41.38 3.85
C ILE A 3 -32.94 -40.82 5.28
N ASN A 4 -31.90 -41.19 6.03
CA ASN A 4 -31.75 -40.82 7.45
C ASN A 4 -31.60 -39.32 7.58
N ARG A 5 -32.65 -38.65 8.13
CA ARG A 5 -32.71 -37.20 8.36
C ARG A 5 -31.49 -36.65 9.10
N GLN A 6 -30.84 -37.46 9.93
CA GLN A 6 -29.62 -37.10 10.65
C GLN A 6 -28.42 -36.92 9.71
N ARG A 7 -28.28 -37.82 8.70
CA ARG A 7 -27.20 -37.73 7.72
C ARG A 7 -27.32 -36.46 6.86
N ILE A 8 -28.54 -36.11 6.48
CA ILE A 8 -28.80 -34.87 5.68
C ILE A 8 -28.45 -33.62 6.48
N LYS A 9 -28.82 -33.55 7.77
CA LYS A 9 -28.50 -32.44 8.67
C LYS A 9 -26.99 -32.28 8.88
N ASN A 10 -26.25 -33.40 8.98
CA ASN A 10 -24.81 -33.36 9.16
C ASN A 10 -24.08 -32.97 7.85
N LEU A 11 -24.55 -33.44 6.69
CA LEU A 11 -24.05 -33.02 5.39
C LEU A 11 -24.31 -31.51 5.15
N PHE A 12 -25.49 -31.02 5.50
CA PHE A 12 -25.85 -29.62 5.36
C PHE A 12 -25.02 -28.71 6.30
N ARG A 13 -24.75 -29.19 7.52
CA ARG A 13 -23.90 -28.50 8.50
C ARG A 13 -22.42 -28.47 8.06
N GLN A 14 -21.92 -29.55 7.49
CA GLN A 14 -20.57 -29.63 6.94
C GLN A 14 -20.42 -28.74 5.69
N PHE A 15 -21.45 -28.70 4.83
CA PHE A 15 -21.47 -27.86 3.65
C PHE A 15 -21.53 -26.36 4.01
N LEU A 16 -22.28 -25.99 5.06
CA LEU A 16 -22.39 -24.62 5.55
C LEU A 16 -21.06 -24.14 6.15
N VAL A 17 -20.33 -25.02 6.87
CA VAL A 17 -19.02 -24.71 7.45
C VAL A 17 -17.96 -24.54 6.34
N PHE A 18 -18.06 -25.31 5.25
CA PHE A 18 -17.14 -25.22 4.12
C PHE A 18 -17.33 -23.94 3.30
N ILE A 19 -18.55 -23.43 3.18
CA ILE A 19 -18.87 -22.18 2.46
C ILE A 19 -18.38 -20.96 3.27
N LEU A 20 -18.35 -21.03 4.60
CA LEU A 20 -17.87 -19.94 5.45
C LEU A 20 -16.35 -19.73 5.41
N SER A 21 -15.60 -20.75 4.89
CA SER A 21 -14.13 -20.71 4.84
C SER A 21 -13.55 -20.03 3.59
N ILE A 22 -14.40 -19.59 2.63
CA ILE A 22 -13.98 -19.02 1.35
C ILE A 22 -14.32 -17.51 1.30
N PHE A 23 -14.32 -16.81 2.43
CA PHE A 23 -14.27 -15.35 2.37
C PHE A 23 -12.82 -14.95 2.10
N PRO A 24 -12.50 -14.40 0.91
CA PRO A 24 -11.20 -13.77 0.73
C PRO A 24 -11.13 -12.62 1.74
N ALA A 25 -10.17 -12.68 2.65
CA ALA A 25 -9.82 -11.51 3.43
C ALA A 25 -9.53 -10.39 2.42
N LEU A 26 -10.28 -9.29 2.47
CA LEU A 26 -9.97 -8.09 1.73
C LEU A 26 -8.61 -7.61 2.27
N VAL A 27 -7.55 -7.99 1.55
CA VAL A 27 -6.23 -7.44 1.82
C VAL A 27 -6.31 -5.99 1.39
N VAL A 28 -6.32 -5.11 2.36
CA VAL A 28 -6.14 -3.67 2.13
C VAL A 28 -4.71 -3.51 1.63
N ALA A 29 -4.55 -3.20 0.36
CA ALA A 29 -3.25 -2.97 -0.23
C ALA A 29 -2.93 -1.48 -0.13
N ALA A 30 -1.85 -1.15 0.59
CA ALA A 30 -1.25 0.17 0.55
C ALA A 30 -0.23 0.23 -0.58
N GLU A 31 -0.12 1.38 -1.24
CA GLU A 31 0.86 1.67 -2.28
C GLU A 31 1.49 3.03 -2.03
N LEU A 32 2.77 3.18 -2.36
CA LEU A 32 3.45 4.47 -2.33
C LEU A 32 3.69 4.94 -3.76
N LEU A 33 3.04 6.05 -4.14
CA LEU A 33 3.28 6.68 -5.43
C LEU A 33 4.37 7.74 -5.28
N MET A 34 5.43 7.65 -6.06
CA MET A 34 6.41 8.71 -6.19
C MET A 34 6.11 9.52 -7.43
N VAL A 35 5.52 10.70 -7.24
CA VAL A 35 5.29 11.65 -8.33
C VAL A 35 6.59 12.36 -8.64
N ARG A 36 7.01 12.28 -9.89
CA ARG A 36 8.28 12.78 -10.40
C ARG A 36 8.12 13.51 -11.72
N GLU A 37 9.15 14.21 -12.15
CA GLU A 37 9.25 14.83 -13.47
C GLU A 37 10.65 14.64 -14.04
N ASP A 38 10.79 14.85 -15.35
CA ASP A 38 12.08 14.82 -16.01
C ASP A 38 13.00 15.92 -15.44
N ASN A 39 14.29 15.56 -15.27
CA ASN A 39 15.32 16.46 -14.74
C ASN A 39 15.09 16.96 -13.30
N CYS A 40 14.29 16.27 -12.51
CA CYS A 40 14.10 16.53 -11.09
C CYS A 40 15.34 16.10 -10.29
N PRO A 41 16.18 17.02 -9.77
CA PRO A 41 17.44 16.67 -9.11
C PRO A 41 17.21 15.79 -7.87
N TRP A 42 16.21 16.13 -7.05
CA TRP A 42 15.90 15.39 -5.83
C TRP A 42 15.26 14.02 -6.09
N CYS A 43 14.59 13.85 -7.25
CA CYS A 43 14.12 12.53 -7.69
C CYS A 43 15.31 11.62 -8.03
N ILE A 44 16.33 12.17 -8.72
CA ILE A 44 17.55 11.42 -9.07
C ILE A 44 18.29 11.01 -7.80
N VAL A 45 18.48 11.93 -6.86
CA VAL A 45 19.14 11.64 -5.57
C VAL A 45 18.40 10.54 -4.81
N TRP A 46 17.07 10.61 -4.75
CA TRP A 46 16.26 9.58 -4.11
C TRP A 46 16.40 8.22 -4.81
N ASP A 47 16.35 8.22 -6.15
CA ASP A 47 16.51 6.99 -6.94
C ASP A 47 17.89 6.33 -6.70
N GLU A 48 18.94 7.12 -6.46
CA GLU A 48 20.29 6.60 -6.18
C GLU A 48 20.43 6.11 -4.74
N GLU A 49 19.92 6.86 -3.75
CA GLU A 49 20.11 6.56 -2.33
C GLU A 49 19.11 5.51 -1.80
N ILE A 50 17.84 5.65 -2.16
CA ILE A 50 16.72 4.87 -1.59
C ILE A 50 16.20 3.81 -2.56
N GLY A 51 16.14 4.13 -3.85
CA GLY A 51 15.55 3.27 -4.87
C GLY A 51 16.00 1.80 -4.83
N PRO A 52 17.31 1.49 -4.74
CA PRO A 52 17.80 0.12 -4.74
C PRO A 52 17.45 -0.67 -3.48
N ILE A 53 17.23 0.01 -2.36
CA ILE A 53 16.97 -0.63 -1.06
C ILE A 53 15.48 -0.65 -0.72
N TYR A 54 14.69 0.31 -1.17
CA TYR A 54 13.27 0.47 -0.85
C TYR A 54 12.47 -0.86 -0.94
N PRO A 55 12.48 -1.60 -2.06
CA PRO A 55 11.67 -2.81 -2.20
C PRO A 55 12.11 -3.96 -1.26
N LYS A 56 13.28 -3.84 -0.63
CA LYS A 56 13.82 -4.85 0.30
C LYS A 56 13.44 -4.57 1.74
N THR A 57 13.03 -3.35 2.05
CA THR A 57 12.65 -2.91 3.40
C THR A 57 11.25 -3.38 3.79
N PRO A 58 10.92 -3.42 5.09
CA PRO A 58 9.56 -3.67 5.56
C PRO A 58 8.54 -2.69 4.98
N GLU A 59 8.90 -1.39 4.90
CA GLU A 59 8.07 -0.32 4.34
C GLU A 59 7.75 -0.58 2.87
N GLY A 60 8.78 -0.89 2.07
CA GLY A 60 8.63 -1.14 0.63
C GLY A 60 7.87 -2.43 0.31
N LYS A 61 7.91 -3.43 1.21
CA LYS A 61 7.09 -4.64 1.09
C LYS A 61 5.64 -4.38 1.47
N PHE A 62 5.41 -3.51 2.45
CA PHE A 62 4.07 -3.14 2.90
C PHE A 62 3.38 -2.20 1.91
N ALA A 63 4.08 -1.18 1.44
CA ALA A 63 3.62 -0.19 0.46
C ALA A 63 4.56 -0.17 -0.76
N PRO A 64 4.38 -1.08 -1.73
CA PRO A 64 5.20 -1.11 -2.95
C PRO A 64 5.20 0.24 -3.66
N LEU A 65 6.37 0.63 -4.19
CA LEU A 65 6.55 1.91 -4.88
C LEU A 65 6.10 1.83 -6.34
N MET A 66 5.38 2.86 -6.77
CA MET A 66 5.06 3.13 -8.17
C MET A 66 5.55 4.54 -8.55
N HIS A 67 6.30 4.66 -9.64
CA HIS A 67 6.66 5.95 -10.21
C HIS A 67 5.52 6.49 -11.08
N VAL A 68 5.23 7.77 -10.92
CA VAL A 68 4.17 8.48 -11.65
C VAL A 68 4.70 9.82 -12.14
N ASP A 69 4.49 10.13 -13.42
CA ASP A 69 4.89 11.43 -13.95
C ASP A 69 3.96 12.54 -13.46
N LEU A 70 4.53 13.71 -13.18
CA LEU A 70 3.76 14.87 -12.76
C LEU A 70 2.70 15.21 -13.82
N GLY A 71 1.45 15.33 -13.38
CA GLY A 71 0.30 15.60 -14.26
C GLY A 71 -0.31 14.37 -14.93
N ALA A 72 0.28 13.18 -14.77
CA ALA A 72 -0.33 11.96 -15.26
C ALA A 72 -1.63 11.63 -14.48
N SER A 73 -2.61 11.08 -15.19
CA SER A 73 -3.77 10.46 -14.55
C SER A 73 -3.39 9.08 -14.04
N ILE A 74 -3.76 8.79 -12.81
CA ILE A 74 -3.58 7.47 -12.23
C ILE A 74 -4.95 6.80 -12.23
N ASP A 75 -5.09 5.75 -13.05
CA ASP A 75 -6.35 5.03 -13.17
C ASP A 75 -6.80 4.49 -11.81
N ASP A 76 -8.09 4.63 -11.53
CA ASP A 76 -8.74 4.19 -10.28
C ASP A 76 -8.17 4.77 -8.97
N THR A 77 -7.29 5.79 -9.05
CA THR A 77 -6.73 6.45 -7.87
C THR A 77 -7.24 7.87 -7.73
N ARG A 78 -7.83 8.16 -6.56
CA ARG A 78 -8.28 9.50 -6.22
C ARG A 78 -7.22 10.25 -5.44
N ILE A 79 -6.62 11.24 -6.07
CA ILE A 79 -5.67 12.18 -5.46
C ILE A 79 -6.46 13.37 -4.88
N LEU A 80 -6.22 13.70 -3.61
CA LEU A 80 -7.01 14.69 -2.87
C LEU A 80 -6.70 16.13 -3.26
N LYS A 81 -5.46 16.41 -3.65
CA LYS A 81 -5.02 17.73 -4.13
C LYS A 81 -3.94 17.61 -5.20
N SER A 82 -3.82 18.61 -6.06
CA SER A 82 -2.77 18.68 -7.07
C SER A 82 -1.37 18.55 -6.44
N VAL A 83 -0.47 17.87 -7.15
CA VAL A 83 0.95 17.81 -6.81
C VAL A 83 1.64 19.02 -7.43
N ILE A 84 2.43 19.73 -6.64
CA ILE A 84 3.13 20.96 -7.05
C ILE A 84 4.65 20.76 -7.02
N TYR A 85 5.13 19.91 -6.11
CA TYR A 85 6.55 19.67 -5.90
C TYR A 85 6.94 18.25 -6.28
N THR A 86 8.15 18.08 -6.81
CA THR A 86 8.73 16.76 -7.09
C THR A 86 10.07 16.57 -6.36
N PRO A 87 10.32 15.38 -5.79
CA PRO A 87 9.38 14.27 -5.68
C PRO A 87 8.26 14.54 -4.65
N THR A 88 7.08 13.99 -4.88
CA THR A 88 6.03 13.88 -3.85
C THR A 88 5.68 12.41 -3.69
N PHE A 89 5.68 11.93 -2.46
CA PHE A 89 5.33 10.55 -2.13
C PHE A 89 3.90 10.53 -1.61
N ILE A 90 3.01 9.84 -2.31
CA ILE A 90 1.58 9.76 -1.98
C ILE A 90 1.28 8.35 -1.51
N LEU A 91 0.84 8.21 -0.26
CA LEU A 91 0.36 6.96 0.29
C LEU A 91 -1.10 6.77 -0.13
N VAL A 92 -1.34 5.67 -0.83
CA VAL A 92 -2.66 5.30 -1.34
C VAL A 92 -3.11 4.02 -0.68
N GLU A 93 -4.37 3.97 -0.28
CA GLU A 93 -5.02 2.78 0.24
C GLU A 93 -6.40 2.64 -0.40
N ASN A 94 -6.67 1.45 -0.98
CA ASN A 94 -7.92 1.20 -1.73
C ASN A 94 -8.20 2.24 -2.83
N GLY A 95 -7.19 2.68 -3.55
CA GLY A 95 -7.31 3.67 -4.62
C GLY A 95 -7.57 5.11 -4.15
N VAL A 96 -7.35 5.42 -2.87
CA VAL A 96 -7.54 6.77 -2.33
C VAL A 96 -6.28 7.24 -1.62
N GLU A 97 -5.85 8.47 -1.93
CA GLU A 97 -4.79 9.13 -1.17
C GLU A 97 -5.19 9.27 0.29
N ILE A 98 -4.36 8.79 1.21
CA ILE A 98 -4.58 8.91 2.66
C ILE A 98 -3.53 9.77 3.36
N ALA A 99 -2.36 9.96 2.75
CA ALA A 99 -1.31 10.84 3.23
C ALA A 99 -0.32 11.18 2.11
N ARG A 100 0.53 12.16 2.32
CA ARG A 100 1.65 12.48 1.42
C ARG A 100 2.84 13.07 2.15
N LEU A 101 3.99 12.95 1.52
CA LEU A 101 5.25 13.57 1.88
C LEU A 101 5.74 14.37 0.67
N GLU A 102 5.84 15.68 0.79
CA GLU A 102 6.28 16.56 -0.29
C GLU A 102 7.78 16.84 -0.17
N GLY A 103 8.53 16.53 -1.24
CA GLY A 103 9.97 16.67 -1.30
C GLY A 103 10.74 15.48 -0.76
N TYR A 104 12.06 15.56 -0.90
CA TYR A 104 13.00 14.58 -0.35
C TYR A 104 13.98 15.26 0.59
N PRO A 105 13.85 15.08 1.91
CA PRO A 105 14.66 15.75 2.90
C PRO A 105 16.01 15.06 3.21
N GLY A 106 16.37 14.04 2.44
CA GLY A 106 17.52 13.16 2.67
C GLY A 106 17.12 11.85 3.33
N GLU A 107 18.03 10.86 3.29
CA GLU A 107 17.77 9.46 3.65
C GLU A 107 17.21 9.30 5.07
N ASP A 108 17.90 9.84 6.09
CA ASP A 108 17.50 9.66 7.49
C ASP A 108 16.10 10.20 7.80
N PHE A 109 15.81 11.40 7.28
CA PHE A 109 14.49 12.01 7.46
C PHE A 109 13.42 11.31 6.64
N PHE A 110 13.75 10.84 5.44
CA PHE A 110 12.80 10.11 4.60
C PHE A 110 12.26 8.87 5.32
N TRP A 111 13.15 8.04 5.86
CA TRP A 111 12.73 6.82 6.57
C TRP A 111 11.90 7.13 7.81
N THR A 112 12.31 8.13 8.60
CA THR A 112 11.55 8.55 9.79
C THR A 112 10.14 9.02 9.41
N LEU A 113 10.02 9.90 8.42
CA LEU A 113 8.74 10.46 8.00
C LEU A 113 7.83 9.40 7.33
N LEU A 114 8.41 8.51 6.53
CA LEU A 114 7.69 7.40 5.92
C LEU A 114 7.15 6.44 6.97
N GLY A 115 7.98 6.02 7.92
CA GLY A 115 7.59 5.13 9.01
C GLY A 115 6.46 5.72 9.85
N GLU A 116 6.57 7.01 10.21
CA GLU A 116 5.49 7.73 10.90
C GLU A 116 4.21 7.80 10.07
N MET A 117 4.32 8.08 8.78
CA MET A 117 3.18 8.17 7.87
C MET A 117 2.46 6.81 7.77
N LEU A 118 3.21 5.72 7.56
CA LEU A 118 2.66 4.37 7.50
C LEU A 118 1.99 3.98 8.82
N SER A 119 2.68 4.15 9.95
CA SER A 119 2.17 3.75 11.28
C SER A 119 0.93 4.52 11.72
N LYS A 120 0.84 5.81 11.35
CA LYS A 120 -0.29 6.67 11.74
C LYS A 120 -1.50 6.53 10.81
N LYS A 121 -1.31 6.11 9.58
CA LYS A 121 -2.37 6.13 8.54
C LYS A 121 -2.84 4.76 8.09
N THR A 122 -2.09 3.71 8.42
CA THR A 122 -2.39 2.32 8.06
C THR A 122 -2.25 1.40 9.27
N ASP A 123 -2.37 0.11 9.06
CA ASP A 123 -2.10 -0.93 10.07
C ASP A 123 -0.63 -1.38 10.10
N TYR A 124 0.26 -0.68 9.38
CA TYR A 124 1.70 -0.93 9.41
C TYR A 124 2.24 -0.88 10.84
N LYS A 125 3.04 -1.89 11.18
CA LYS A 125 3.79 -1.96 12.46
C LYS A 125 5.26 -1.98 12.17
N GLU A 126 5.95 -0.95 12.65
CA GLU A 126 7.41 -0.91 12.60
C GLU A 126 7.99 -2.07 13.41
N ILE A 127 8.87 -2.85 12.78
CA ILE A 127 9.58 -3.93 13.47
C ILE A 127 10.76 -3.28 14.18
N ILE A 128 10.60 -3.04 15.48
CA ILE A 128 11.71 -2.61 16.34
C ILE A 128 12.46 -3.89 16.72
N GLU A 129 13.61 -4.14 16.08
CA GLU A 129 14.54 -5.18 16.49
C GLU A 129 15.42 -4.73 17.67
#